data_cd5a2ed4aa28742de16672a9959fd973
#
_entry.id   cd5a2ed4aa28742de16672a9959fd973
#
_cell.length_a   1.000
_cell.length_b   1.000
_cell.length_c   1.000
_cell.angle_alpha   90.00
_cell.angle_beta   90.00
_cell.angle_gamma   90.00
#
_symmetry.space_group_name_H-M   'P 1'
#
loop_
_entity.id
_entity.type
_entity.pdbx_description
1 polymer ?
#
loop_
_entity_poly.entity_id
_entity_poly.type
_entity_poly.pdbx_seq_one_letter_code
_entity_poly.pdbx_strand_id
1 'polypeptide(L)'
;TVEQVIKIIKAGADLVRVTVRGINDAENLKIIKQELVARGFENPLVADIHFNPHLAEIAAQYVSKVRINPGNFYDKRARFEHQLYTDAEYKSELQKIEEHFIPFLKMLKETNTALRVGANQGSLSDRIMSRYGDTPAGIVESVMEFLRICQKQEFENVVISIKSSNTRTMVYTVRLLNYKMRLEEMSYPLHLGVTEDRKSVV
;
A
#
# COMPACT_ATOMS: atom_id res chain seq x y z
N THR A 1 -16.09 -3.26 16.19
CA THR A 1 -15.59 -3.50 14.81
C THR A 1 -16.40 -4.58 14.11
N VAL A 2 -16.62 -5.79 14.70
CA VAL A 2 -17.37 -6.89 14.06
C VAL A 2 -18.75 -6.45 13.59
N GLU A 3 -19.56 -5.87 14.47
CA GLU A 3 -20.91 -5.39 14.13
C GLU A 3 -20.90 -4.35 12.97
N GLN A 4 -19.87 -3.51 12.94
CA GLN A 4 -19.70 -2.53 11.89
C GLN A 4 -19.36 -3.19 10.54
N VAL A 5 -18.48 -4.20 10.56
CA VAL A 5 -18.14 -5.01 9.37
C VAL A 5 -19.40 -5.70 8.85
N ILE A 6 -20.18 -6.34 9.73
CA ILE A 6 -21.43 -7.01 9.34
C ILE A 6 -22.44 -6.04 8.72
N LYS A 7 -22.59 -4.83 9.28
CA LYS A 7 -23.47 -3.81 8.69
C LYS A 7 -23.04 -3.43 7.27
N ILE A 8 -21.74 -3.27 7.06
CA ILE A 8 -21.17 -2.92 5.74
C ILE A 8 -21.42 -4.05 4.73
N ILE A 9 -21.19 -5.30 5.15
CA ILE A 9 -21.45 -6.48 4.30
C ILE A 9 -22.94 -6.60 3.95
N LYS A 10 -23.82 -6.45 4.92
CA LYS A 10 -25.29 -6.48 4.70
C LYS A 10 -25.79 -5.36 3.79
N ALA A 11 -25.05 -4.24 3.72
CA ALA A 11 -25.30 -3.17 2.78
C ALA A 11 -24.80 -3.44 1.35
N GLY A 12 -24.24 -4.63 1.08
CA GLY A 12 -23.83 -5.07 -0.26
C GLY A 12 -22.32 -4.92 -0.54
N ALA A 13 -21.48 -4.76 0.48
CA ALA A 13 -20.04 -4.67 0.25
C ALA A 13 -19.43 -6.06 -0.02
N ASP A 14 -18.66 -6.20 -1.10
CA ASP A 14 -17.93 -7.42 -1.45
C ASP A 14 -16.74 -7.66 -0.53
N LEU A 15 -16.13 -6.60 -0.01
CA LEU A 15 -14.98 -6.65 0.90
C LEU A 15 -15.02 -5.49 1.90
N VAL A 16 -14.41 -5.67 3.06
CA VAL A 16 -14.36 -4.61 4.09
C VAL A 16 -12.92 -4.31 4.48
N ARG A 17 -12.58 -3.02 4.53
CA ARG A 17 -11.27 -2.53 4.94
C ARG A 17 -11.26 -2.12 6.40
N VAL A 18 -10.29 -2.66 7.15
CA VAL A 18 -10.04 -2.35 8.56
C VAL A 18 -8.69 -1.65 8.68
N THR A 19 -8.64 -0.53 9.39
CA THR A 19 -7.39 0.18 9.67
C THR A 19 -6.67 -0.49 10.84
N VAL A 20 -5.37 -0.71 10.67
CA VAL A 20 -4.47 -1.31 11.66
C VAL A 20 -3.42 -0.28 12.04
N ARG A 21 -3.45 0.19 13.29
CA ARG A 21 -2.57 1.25 13.79
C ARG A 21 -1.53 0.76 14.79
N GLY A 22 -1.74 -0.42 15.36
CA GLY A 22 -0.87 -1.01 16.37
C GLY A 22 -0.98 -2.52 16.42
N ILE A 23 -0.13 -3.14 17.25
CA ILE A 23 -0.03 -4.60 17.38
C ILE A 23 -1.38 -5.18 17.81
N ASN A 24 -2.05 -4.59 18.80
CA ASN A 24 -3.35 -5.06 19.27
C ASN A 24 -4.41 -5.06 18.14
N ASP A 25 -4.39 -4.05 17.26
CA ASP A 25 -5.31 -4.02 16.12
C ASP A 25 -5.01 -5.16 15.15
N ALA A 26 -3.72 -5.45 14.89
CA ALA A 26 -3.30 -6.52 13.99
C ALA A 26 -3.65 -7.91 14.56
N GLU A 27 -3.40 -8.16 15.82
CA GLU A 27 -3.76 -9.40 16.52
C GLU A 27 -5.27 -9.61 16.60
N ASN A 28 -6.03 -8.54 16.83
CA ASN A 28 -7.49 -8.58 16.84
C ASN A 28 -8.12 -8.97 15.50
N LEU A 29 -7.40 -8.87 14.38
CA LEU A 29 -7.91 -9.35 13.09
C LEU A 29 -8.25 -10.83 13.11
N LYS A 30 -7.48 -11.64 13.87
CA LYS A 30 -7.78 -13.07 14.10
C LYS A 30 -9.16 -13.24 14.71
N ILE A 31 -9.42 -12.53 15.79
CA ILE A 31 -10.69 -12.62 16.53
C ILE A 31 -11.84 -12.10 15.66
N ILE A 32 -11.63 -10.99 14.96
CA ILE A 32 -12.62 -10.42 14.04
C ILE A 32 -12.98 -11.44 12.94
N LYS A 33 -11.95 -12.08 12.34
CA LYS A 33 -12.16 -13.08 11.29
C LYS A 33 -12.93 -14.30 11.82
N GLN A 34 -12.55 -14.83 12.98
CA GLN A 34 -13.21 -15.96 13.61
C GLN A 34 -14.69 -15.68 13.93
N GLU A 35 -14.96 -14.50 14.50
CA GLU A 35 -16.30 -14.07 14.85
C GLU A 35 -17.21 -13.87 13.63
N LEU A 36 -16.65 -13.31 12.53
CA LEU A 36 -17.38 -13.17 11.28
C LEU A 36 -17.74 -14.51 10.67
N VAL A 37 -16.79 -15.45 10.61
CA VAL A 37 -17.03 -16.81 10.11
C VAL A 37 -18.07 -17.54 10.96
N ALA A 38 -17.99 -17.46 12.29
CA ALA A 38 -18.96 -18.05 13.21
C ALA A 38 -20.39 -17.53 13.00
N ARG A 39 -20.53 -16.30 12.48
CA ARG A 39 -21.82 -15.68 12.14
C ARG A 39 -22.21 -15.83 10.67
N GLY A 40 -21.49 -16.65 9.88
CA GLY A 40 -21.77 -16.92 8.47
C GLY A 40 -21.33 -15.83 7.49
N PHE A 41 -20.36 -14.99 7.86
CA PHE A 41 -19.79 -13.95 6.99
C PHE A 41 -18.36 -14.33 6.58
N GLU A 42 -18.17 -14.66 5.30
CA GLU A 42 -16.87 -15.04 4.74
C GLU A 42 -16.24 -13.96 3.86
N ASN A 43 -16.84 -12.77 3.80
CA ASN A 43 -16.36 -11.67 2.97
C ASN A 43 -14.88 -11.34 3.26
N PRO A 44 -14.10 -11.04 2.20
CA PRO A 44 -12.69 -10.69 2.36
C PRO A 44 -12.46 -9.46 3.23
N LEU A 45 -11.52 -9.57 4.17
CA LEU A 45 -11.02 -8.42 4.93
C LEU A 45 -9.75 -7.86 4.28
N VAL A 46 -9.61 -6.55 4.32
CA VAL A 46 -8.41 -5.83 3.90
C VAL A 46 -7.83 -5.08 5.10
N ALA A 47 -6.59 -5.37 5.46
CA ALA A 47 -5.87 -4.61 6.48
C ALA A 47 -5.17 -3.40 5.86
N ASP A 48 -5.48 -2.21 6.35
CA ASP A 48 -4.84 -0.96 5.95
C ASP A 48 -3.75 -0.61 6.96
N ILE A 49 -2.50 -0.88 6.58
CA ILE A 49 -1.35 -0.77 7.47
C ILE A 49 -0.74 0.64 7.39
N HIS A 50 -0.45 1.18 8.55
CA HIS A 50 0.18 2.48 8.72
C HIS A 50 1.55 2.36 9.41
N PHE A 51 2.61 2.83 8.76
CA PHE A 51 3.95 3.12 9.29
C PHE A 51 4.79 1.96 9.83
N ASN A 52 4.26 0.77 10.04
CA ASN A 52 5.01 -0.32 10.65
C ASN A 52 4.86 -1.62 9.85
N PRO A 53 5.93 -2.08 9.15
CA PRO A 53 5.91 -3.30 8.37
C PRO A 53 5.52 -4.55 9.17
N HIS A 54 5.95 -4.64 10.43
CA HIS A 54 5.64 -5.79 11.28
C HIS A 54 4.12 -5.99 11.49
N LEU A 55 3.33 -4.92 11.48
CA LEU A 55 1.87 -5.03 11.54
C LEU A 55 1.30 -5.69 10.27
N ALA A 56 1.94 -5.49 9.12
CA ALA A 56 1.55 -6.12 7.87
C ALA A 56 1.80 -7.64 7.90
N GLU A 57 2.91 -8.06 8.50
CA GLU A 57 3.26 -9.47 8.67
C GLU A 57 2.25 -10.20 9.57
N ILE A 58 1.86 -9.59 10.70
CA ILE A 58 0.82 -10.14 11.58
C ILE A 58 -0.52 -10.20 10.86
N ALA A 59 -0.92 -9.10 10.22
CA ALA A 59 -2.21 -8.99 9.56
C ALA A 59 -2.37 -9.97 8.39
N ALA A 60 -1.30 -10.22 7.62
CA ALA A 60 -1.32 -11.10 6.46
C ALA A 60 -1.78 -12.53 6.77
N GLN A 61 -1.64 -12.98 8.01
CA GLN A 61 -2.08 -14.29 8.46
C GLN A 61 -3.61 -14.42 8.57
N TYR A 62 -4.34 -13.31 8.63
CA TYR A 62 -5.76 -13.29 8.98
C TYR A 62 -6.66 -12.61 7.95
N VAL A 63 -6.08 -11.88 7.00
CA VAL A 63 -6.83 -11.11 6.00
C VAL A 63 -6.54 -11.58 4.58
N SER A 64 -7.43 -11.29 3.66
CA SER A 64 -7.27 -11.65 2.24
C SER A 64 -6.38 -10.66 1.48
N LYS A 65 -6.17 -9.46 2.04
CA LYS A 65 -5.36 -8.40 1.41
C LYS A 65 -4.75 -7.48 2.46
N VAL A 66 -3.49 -7.13 2.26
CA VAL A 66 -2.81 -6.10 3.05
C VAL A 66 -2.54 -4.88 2.17
N ARG A 67 -2.87 -3.68 2.63
CA ARG A 67 -2.50 -2.43 1.97
C ARG A 67 -1.31 -1.81 2.67
N ILE A 68 -0.30 -1.48 1.89
CA ILE A 68 0.87 -0.71 2.31
C ILE A 68 0.96 0.62 1.57
N ASN A 69 1.67 1.58 2.15
CA ASN A 69 2.02 2.83 1.48
C ASN A 69 3.53 2.86 1.23
N PRO A 70 3.99 2.81 -0.04
CA PRO A 70 5.42 2.79 -0.36
C PRO A 70 6.20 3.94 0.28
N GLY A 71 5.59 5.12 0.40
CA GLY A 71 6.24 6.31 0.94
C GLY A 71 6.52 6.29 2.44
N ASN A 72 6.05 5.28 3.18
CA ASN A 72 6.27 5.19 4.63
C ASN A 72 6.28 3.76 5.19
N PHE A 73 6.46 2.77 4.33
CA PHE A 73 6.45 1.36 4.76
C PHE A 73 7.81 0.93 5.30
N TYR A 74 8.87 1.14 4.54
CA TYR A 74 10.26 0.92 4.96
C TYR A 74 11.03 2.23 5.06
N ASP A 75 10.74 3.18 4.17
CA ASP A 75 11.26 4.54 4.23
C ASP A 75 10.62 5.33 5.37
N LYS A 76 11.36 6.26 5.94
CA LYS A 76 10.77 7.27 6.82
C LYS A 76 9.96 8.26 5.96
N ARG A 77 8.74 8.58 6.44
CA ARG A 77 7.94 9.64 5.82
C ARG A 77 8.76 10.92 5.73
N ALA A 78 8.66 11.61 4.60
CA ALA A 78 9.33 12.89 4.38
C ALA A 78 9.06 13.84 5.55
N ARG A 79 10.15 14.30 6.18
CA ARG A 79 10.13 15.33 7.22
C ARG A 79 10.24 16.72 6.64
N PHE A 80 10.35 16.82 5.28
CA PHE A 80 10.62 18.05 4.54
C PHE A 80 11.97 18.73 4.91
N GLU A 81 12.84 17.99 5.56
CA GLU A 81 14.23 18.34 5.69
C GLU A 81 14.86 18.10 4.31
N HIS A 82 15.50 19.13 3.74
CA HIS A 82 16.14 19.08 2.42
C HIS A 82 17.38 18.18 2.44
N GLN A 83 17.18 16.89 2.62
CA GLN A 83 18.24 15.93 2.52
C GLN A 83 18.39 15.56 1.04
N LEU A 84 19.49 15.99 0.44
CA LEU A 84 19.84 15.61 -0.93
C LEU A 84 20.46 14.22 -0.89
N TYR A 85 19.83 13.28 -1.59
CA TYR A 85 20.37 11.93 -1.77
C TYR A 85 21.28 11.90 -3.00
N THR A 86 22.51 11.45 -2.83
CA THR A 86 23.38 11.08 -3.95
C THR A 86 22.85 9.81 -4.64
N ASP A 87 23.30 9.53 -5.84
CA ASP A 87 22.89 8.30 -6.54
C ASP A 87 23.29 7.02 -5.78
N ALA A 88 24.42 7.04 -5.10
CA ALA A 88 24.90 5.93 -4.29
C ALA A 88 24.00 5.70 -3.06
N GLU A 89 23.65 6.76 -2.34
CA GLU A 89 22.75 6.72 -1.19
C GLU A 89 21.35 6.26 -1.59
N TYR A 90 20.80 6.81 -2.69
CA TYR A 90 19.50 6.40 -3.21
C TYR A 90 19.47 4.91 -3.52
N LYS A 91 20.49 4.40 -4.20
CA LYS A 91 20.61 2.98 -4.55
C LYS A 91 20.76 2.09 -3.31
N SER A 92 21.54 2.54 -2.32
CA SER A 92 21.72 1.82 -1.05
C SER A 92 20.41 1.70 -0.28
N GLU A 93 19.61 2.78 -0.20
CA GLU A 93 18.30 2.74 0.47
C GLU A 93 17.31 1.83 -0.28
N LEU A 94 17.31 1.86 -1.61
CA LEU A 94 16.48 0.96 -2.41
C LEU A 94 16.84 -0.51 -2.20
N GLN A 95 18.12 -0.82 -2.07
CA GLN A 95 18.58 -2.17 -1.76
C GLN A 95 18.08 -2.63 -0.38
N LYS A 96 18.13 -1.77 0.64
CA LYS A 96 17.58 -2.08 1.98
C LYS A 96 16.08 -2.36 1.92
N ILE A 97 15.33 -1.58 1.13
CA ILE A 97 13.90 -1.84 0.89
C ILE A 97 13.71 -3.24 0.30
N GLU A 98 14.48 -3.58 -0.74
CA GLU A 98 14.39 -4.89 -1.38
C GLU A 98 14.69 -6.03 -0.39
N GLU A 99 15.76 -5.91 0.42
CA GLU A 99 16.14 -6.89 1.43
C GLU A 99 15.05 -7.16 2.48
N HIS A 100 14.32 -6.13 2.89
CA HIS A 100 13.21 -6.28 3.85
C HIS A 100 11.88 -6.69 3.19
N PHE A 101 11.67 -6.29 1.94
CA PHE A 101 10.41 -6.55 1.25
C PHE A 101 10.31 -7.98 0.71
N ILE A 102 11.42 -8.59 0.31
CA ILE A 102 11.45 -9.97 -0.21
C ILE A 102 10.89 -10.99 0.80
N PRO A 103 11.31 -11.02 2.08
CA PRO A 103 10.73 -11.93 3.06
C PRO A 103 9.23 -11.74 3.24
N PHE A 104 8.75 -10.49 3.22
CA PHE A 104 7.32 -10.19 3.32
C PHE A 104 6.54 -10.72 2.10
N LEU A 105 7.05 -10.56 0.87
CA LEU A 105 6.43 -11.13 -0.33
C LEU A 105 6.35 -12.67 -0.27
N LYS A 106 7.38 -13.33 0.25
CA LYS A 106 7.35 -14.79 0.46
C LYS A 106 6.23 -15.19 1.41
N MET A 107 6.11 -14.51 2.54
CA MET A 107 5.01 -14.73 3.48
C MET A 107 3.63 -14.51 2.82
N LEU A 108 3.46 -13.45 2.02
CA LEU A 108 2.20 -13.21 1.31
C LEU A 108 1.87 -14.33 0.32
N LYS A 109 2.88 -14.94 -0.32
CA LYS A 109 2.68 -16.13 -1.16
C LYS A 109 2.19 -17.32 -0.34
N GLU A 110 2.85 -17.60 0.79
CA GLU A 110 2.51 -18.72 1.69
C GLU A 110 1.10 -18.58 2.27
N THR A 111 0.69 -17.37 2.63
CA THR A 111 -0.65 -17.09 3.18
C THR A 111 -1.72 -16.86 2.10
N ASN A 112 -1.36 -16.89 0.81
CA ASN A 112 -2.23 -16.52 -0.31
C ASN A 112 -2.91 -15.14 -0.12
N THR A 113 -2.15 -14.17 0.42
CA THR A 113 -2.65 -12.84 0.73
C THR A 113 -2.25 -11.85 -0.36
N ALA A 114 -3.22 -11.12 -0.88
CA ALA A 114 -2.98 -10.09 -1.89
C ALA A 114 -2.29 -8.85 -1.28
N LEU A 115 -1.48 -8.19 -2.08
CA LEU A 115 -0.84 -6.92 -1.73
C LEU A 115 -1.52 -5.75 -2.45
N ARG A 116 -1.87 -4.70 -1.73
CA ARG A 116 -2.22 -3.42 -2.32
C ARG A 116 -1.13 -2.40 -2.07
N VAL A 117 -0.45 -2.00 -3.13
CA VAL A 117 0.52 -0.89 -3.12
C VAL A 117 -0.25 0.41 -3.32
N GLY A 118 -0.39 1.19 -2.26
CA GLY A 118 -1.26 2.37 -2.25
C GLY A 118 -0.52 3.66 -1.95
N ALA A 119 -0.13 4.41 -3.00
CA ALA A 119 0.50 5.72 -2.88
C ALA A 119 -0.53 6.84 -2.79
N ASN A 120 -0.24 7.82 -1.95
CA ASN A 120 -1.02 9.05 -1.82
C ASN A 120 -0.10 10.25 -2.06
N GLN A 121 -0.60 11.25 -2.78
CA GLN A 121 0.05 12.56 -2.86
C GLN A 121 0.28 13.12 -1.45
N GLY A 122 1.43 13.76 -1.22
CA GLY A 122 1.82 14.30 0.08
C GLY A 122 2.25 13.26 1.13
N SER A 123 2.44 11.98 0.72
CA SER A 123 2.90 10.90 1.60
C SER A 123 4.03 10.10 0.95
N LEU A 124 4.98 10.80 0.33
CA LEU A 124 6.18 10.22 -0.27
C LEU A 124 7.33 10.19 0.73
N SER A 125 8.34 9.34 0.49
CA SER A 125 9.56 9.30 1.29
C SER A 125 10.50 10.46 0.96
N ASP A 126 11.42 10.81 1.89
CA ASP A 126 12.44 11.86 1.66
C ASP A 126 13.29 11.55 0.42
N ARG A 127 13.60 10.27 0.19
CA ARG A 127 14.37 9.81 -0.95
C ARG A 127 13.67 10.11 -2.28
N ILE A 128 12.38 9.85 -2.39
CA ILE A 128 11.56 10.16 -3.57
C ILE A 128 11.40 11.68 -3.71
N MET A 129 11.13 12.38 -2.60
CA MET A 129 10.98 13.84 -2.58
C MET A 129 12.24 14.55 -3.04
N SER A 130 13.42 14.06 -2.62
CA SER A 130 14.72 14.61 -3.02
C SER A 130 14.96 14.54 -4.53
N ARG A 131 14.55 13.47 -5.18
CA ARG A 131 14.84 13.21 -6.60
C ARG A 131 13.73 13.65 -7.56
N TYR A 132 12.49 13.45 -7.17
CA TYR A 132 11.31 13.63 -8.05
C TYR A 132 10.33 14.70 -7.54
N GLY A 133 10.46 15.14 -6.28
CA GLY A 133 9.51 16.05 -5.65
C GLY A 133 8.12 15.40 -5.43
N ASP A 134 7.18 16.21 -4.90
CA ASP A 134 5.76 15.79 -4.78
C ASP A 134 5.04 15.99 -6.13
N THR A 135 5.48 15.24 -7.11
CA THR A 135 5.03 15.30 -8.49
C THR A 135 4.38 13.98 -8.92
N PRO A 136 3.62 13.96 -10.03
CA PRO A 136 3.14 12.71 -10.62
C PRO A 136 4.26 11.70 -10.89
N ALA A 137 5.44 12.15 -11.31
CA ALA A 137 6.61 11.30 -11.54
C ALA A 137 7.10 10.68 -10.23
N GLY A 138 7.16 11.44 -9.15
CA GLY A 138 7.54 10.94 -7.82
C GLY A 138 6.55 9.93 -7.26
N ILE A 139 5.24 10.20 -7.40
CA ILE A 139 4.19 9.25 -6.98
C ILE A 139 4.32 7.93 -7.76
N VAL A 140 4.51 8.00 -9.07
CA VAL A 140 4.66 6.82 -9.92
C VAL A 140 5.94 6.06 -9.57
N GLU A 141 7.09 6.72 -9.42
CA GLU A 141 8.34 6.04 -9.11
C GLU A 141 8.29 5.36 -7.74
N SER A 142 7.67 6.00 -6.74
CA SER A 142 7.45 5.39 -5.42
C SER A 142 6.70 4.05 -5.50
N VAL A 143 5.78 3.91 -6.45
CA VAL A 143 5.05 2.66 -6.71
C VAL A 143 5.90 1.69 -7.52
N MET A 144 6.52 2.17 -8.63
CA MET A 144 7.28 1.33 -9.57
C MET A 144 8.44 0.60 -8.90
N GLU A 145 9.11 1.22 -7.93
CA GLU A 145 10.18 0.56 -7.16
C GLU A 145 9.70 -0.72 -6.49
N PHE A 146 8.53 -0.68 -5.84
CA PHE A 146 7.92 -1.87 -5.22
C PHE A 146 7.44 -2.88 -6.25
N LEU A 147 6.88 -2.42 -7.37
CA LEU A 147 6.41 -3.31 -8.44
C LEU A 147 7.56 -4.07 -9.11
N ARG A 148 8.72 -3.43 -9.32
CA ARG A 148 9.92 -4.10 -9.85
C ARG A 148 10.38 -5.22 -8.93
N ILE A 149 10.31 -5.03 -7.60
CA ILE A 149 10.62 -6.08 -6.63
C ILE A 149 9.57 -7.20 -6.71
N CYS A 150 8.27 -6.86 -6.80
CA CYS A 150 7.21 -7.86 -6.98
C CYS A 150 7.44 -8.70 -8.26
N GLN A 151 7.73 -8.05 -9.38
CA GLN A 151 8.00 -8.72 -10.67
C GLN A 151 9.23 -9.65 -10.56
N LYS A 152 10.33 -9.15 -10.00
CA LYS A 152 11.56 -9.94 -9.79
C LYS A 152 11.34 -11.16 -8.90
N GLN A 153 10.38 -11.07 -7.97
CA GLN A 153 9.99 -12.16 -7.08
C GLN A 153 8.81 -12.98 -7.63
N GLU A 154 8.34 -12.74 -8.85
CA GLU A 154 7.19 -13.41 -9.45
C GLU A 154 5.95 -13.38 -8.54
N PHE A 155 5.70 -12.21 -7.91
CA PHE A 155 4.55 -11.97 -7.06
C PHE A 155 3.50 -11.18 -7.84
N GLU A 156 2.46 -11.86 -8.33
CA GLU A 156 1.46 -11.30 -9.22
C GLU A 156 0.18 -10.82 -8.50
N ASN A 157 -0.05 -11.26 -7.28
CA ASN A 157 -1.27 -10.92 -6.53
C ASN A 157 -1.21 -9.49 -5.96
N VAL A 158 -1.05 -8.52 -6.85
CA VAL A 158 -0.86 -7.09 -6.54
C VAL A 158 -2.02 -6.26 -7.09
N VAL A 159 -2.49 -5.31 -6.30
CA VAL A 159 -3.40 -4.23 -6.72
C VAL A 159 -2.73 -2.89 -6.46
N ILE A 160 -2.82 -1.96 -7.38
CA ILE A 160 -2.21 -0.64 -7.21
C ILE A 160 -3.30 0.40 -6.98
N SER A 161 -3.06 1.33 -6.07
CA SER A 161 -3.90 2.52 -5.95
C SER A 161 -3.06 3.78 -5.85
N ILE A 162 -3.44 4.77 -6.64
CA ILE A 162 -2.92 6.13 -6.54
C ILE A 162 -4.09 7.03 -6.18
N LYS A 163 -3.87 7.91 -5.20
CA LYS A 163 -4.85 8.88 -4.76
C LYS A 163 -4.24 10.28 -4.69
N SER A 164 -4.99 11.23 -5.19
CA SER A 164 -4.71 12.65 -5.09
C SER A 164 -6.02 13.40 -4.85
N SER A 165 -5.97 14.53 -4.15
CA SER A 165 -7.12 15.44 -4.01
C SER A 165 -7.42 16.17 -5.33
N ASN A 166 -6.40 16.40 -6.15
CA ASN A 166 -6.54 17.00 -7.47
C ASN A 166 -6.83 15.94 -8.53
N THR A 167 -8.02 15.96 -9.11
CA THR A 167 -8.47 14.98 -10.10
C THR A 167 -7.61 14.96 -11.37
N ARG A 168 -7.13 16.13 -11.83
CA ARG A 168 -6.26 16.20 -13.02
C ARG A 168 -4.90 15.54 -12.74
N THR A 169 -4.31 15.83 -11.57
CA THR A 169 -3.08 15.17 -11.11
C THR A 169 -3.28 13.66 -11.01
N MET A 170 -4.39 13.21 -10.45
CA MET A 170 -4.70 11.79 -10.31
C MET A 170 -4.80 11.10 -11.68
N VAL A 171 -5.55 11.65 -12.63
CA VAL A 171 -5.69 11.10 -13.98
C VAL A 171 -4.35 11.03 -14.70
N TYR A 172 -3.56 12.13 -14.65
CA TYR A 172 -2.24 12.15 -15.26
C TYR A 172 -1.31 11.11 -14.65
N THR A 173 -1.27 11.01 -13.32
CA THR A 173 -0.42 10.06 -12.58
C THR A 173 -0.77 8.62 -12.93
N VAL A 174 -2.07 8.29 -12.99
CA VAL A 174 -2.54 6.94 -13.36
C VAL A 174 -2.16 6.60 -14.81
N ARG A 175 -2.30 7.54 -15.73
CA ARG A 175 -1.86 7.34 -17.13
C ARG A 175 -0.36 7.14 -17.24
N LEU A 176 0.44 7.92 -16.50
CA LEU A 176 1.88 7.78 -16.46
C LEU A 176 2.31 6.44 -15.86
N LEU A 177 1.65 6.00 -14.77
CA LEU A 177 1.88 4.69 -14.18
C LEU A 177 1.59 3.57 -15.18
N ASN A 178 0.43 3.60 -15.83
CA ASN A 178 0.06 2.58 -16.81
C ASN A 178 1.05 2.54 -18.00
N TYR A 179 1.51 3.70 -18.46
CA TYR A 179 2.54 3.78 -19.49
C TYR A 179 3.87 3.15 -19.04
N LYS A 180 4.36 3.48 -17.83
CA LYS A 180 5.59 2.89 -17.28
C LYS A 180 5.47 1.38 -17.04
N MET A 181 4.34 0.92 -16.48
CA MET A 181 4.11 -0.51 -16.33
C MET A 181 4.19 -1.27 -17.65
N ARG A 182 3.56 -0.72 -18.71
CA ARG A 182 3.63 -1.35 -20.06
C ARG A 182 5.05 -1.38 -20.63
N LEU A 183 5.85 -0.34 -20.40
CA LEU A 183 7.26 -0.32 -20.86
C LEU A 183 8.10 -1.38 -20.14
N GLU A 184 7.76 -1.73 -18.91
CA GLU A 184 8.45 -2.72 -18.09
C GLU A 184 7.70 -4.08 -18.09
N GLU A 185 6.78 -4.29 -19.04
CA GLU A 185 6.01 -5.53 -19.23
C GLU A 185 5.19 -5.97 -18.01
N MET A 186 4.72 -5.00 -17.23
CA MET A 186 3.85 -5.21 -16.06
C MET A 186 2.38 -4.97 -16.39
N SER A 187 1.48 -5.79 -15.80
CA SER A 187 0.03 -5.66 -15.95
C SER A 187 -0.69 -5.94 -14.63
N TYR A 188 -0.65 -4.97 -13.72
CA TYR A 188 -1.34 -5.06 -12.43
C TYR A 188 -2.65 -4.27 -12.44
N PRO A 189 -3.72 -4.78 -11.79
CA PRO A 189 -5.00 -4.08 -11.70
C PRO A 189 -4.90 -2.78 -10.88
N LEU A 190 -5.66 -1.79 -11.30
CA LEU A 190 -5.71 -0.46 -10.69
C LEU A 190 -6.99 -0.28 -9.89
N HIS A 191 -6.84 0.21 -8.66
CA HIS A 191 -7.94 0.68 -7.82
C HIS A 191 -7.93 2.20 -7.85
N LEU A 192 -8.86 2.78 -8.60
CA LEU A 192 -8.97 4.23 -8.76
C LEU A 192 -9.71 4.87 -7.59
N GLY A 193 -9.32 6.09 -7.24
CA GLY A 193 -10.00 6.86 -6.20
C GLY A 193 -9.42 8.25 -6.02
N VAL A 194 -10.28 9.15 -5.51
CA VAL A 194 -9.89 10.50 -5.09
C VAL A 194 -9.82 10.51 -3.56
N THR A 195 -8.89 11.24 -3.00
CA THR A 195 -8.77 11.45 -1.55
C THR A 195 -9.14 12.88 -1.20
N GLU A 196 -9.64 13.09 0.01
CA GLU A 196 -9.85 14.43 0.53
C GLU A 196 -8.52 15.15 0.73
N ASP A 197 -8.47 16.43 0.43
CA ASP A 197 -7.34 17.29 0.78
C ASP A 197 -7.44 17.66 2.25
N ARG A 198 -6.65 16.99 3.08
CA ARG A 198 -6.58 17.30 4.53
C ARG A 198 -5.96 18.66 4.85
N LYS A 199 -5.42 19.37 3.84
CA LYS A 199 -4.84 20.71 4.02
C LYS A 199 -5.88 21.82 3.92
N SER A 200 -7.07 21.54 3.45
CA SER A 200 -8.16 22.52 3.28
C SER A 200 -9.20 22.50 4.39
N VAL A 201 -8.98 21.77 5.48
CA VAL A 201 -9.83 21.80 6.68
C VAL A 201 -9.03 22.49 7.80
N VAL A 202 -9.02 23.81 7.76
CA VAL A 202 -8.73 24.68 8.90
C VAL A 202 -9.88 25.66 8.99
#